data_a1b830b1a334db8b35f1a4ff7a2c5972
#
_entry.id   a1b830b1a334db8b35f1a4ff7a2c5972
#
_cell.length_a   1.000
_cell.length_b   1.000
_cell.length_c   1.000
_cell.angle_alpha   90.00
_cell.angle_beta   90.00
_cell.angle_gamma   90.00
#
_symmetry.space_group_name_H-M   'P 1'
#
loop_
_entity.id
_entity.type
_entity.pdbx_description
1 polymer ?
#
loop_
_entity_poly.entity_id
_entity_poly.type
_entity_poly.pdbx_seq_one_letter_code
_entity_poly.pdbx_strand_id
1 'polypeptide(L)'
;MNAAVVKSRYKKSELDKAVKDYKDQVLPVIATQQGARSAMLLLDRETGDALSIGIYENEAAAKSFAPKAEKLIESFKKYLATDTTPKRELYEIATSTQIEAKAVVERGMKAFNAHDLEAVARDSTPDSEMTAPGDIKLKGPQAIKEYNQNFIAAFPDARAEAKNIFTQGNHVIVDGVFTGTHNGTLKTPMGDVPATGRKVKGEFVQIFEVDRGLVKKLSLLYDQVQLMTQLGMAPAPPQQAVKSNR
;
A
#
# COMPACT_ATOMS: atom_id res chain seq x y z
N MET A 1 -8.32 3.77 -14.63
CA MET A 1 -8.21 5.08 -13.94
C MET A 1 -8.43 6.21 -14.94
N ASN A 2 -8.92 7.38 -14.47
CA ASN A 2 -9.16 8.53 -15.33
C ASN A 2 -8.49 9.78 -14.75
N ALA A 3 -8.02 10.66 -15.64
CA ALA A 3 -7.47 11.95 -15.30
C ALA A 3 -8.43 13.06 -15.74
N ALA A 4 -8.72 13.99 -14.85
CA ALA A 4 -9.35 15.26 -15.21
C ALA A 4 -8.26 16.34 -15.28
N VAL A 5 -8.12 16.98 -16.41
CA VAL A 5 -7.08 17.98 -16.67
C VAL A 5 -7.73 19.32 -16.95
N VAL A 6 -7.29 20.36 -16.25
CA VAL A 6 -7.68 21.75 -16.54
C VAL A 6 -6.42 22.50 -16.96
N LYS A 7 -6.41 22.96 -18.20
CA LYS A 7 -5.35 23.81 -18.75
C LYS A 7 -5.71 25.27 -18.51
N SER A 8 -4.75 26.05 -18.03
CA SER A 8 -4.93 27.47 -17.75
C SER A 8 -3.61 28.22 -17.88
N ARG A 9 -3.69 29.56 -17.96
CA ARG A 9 -2.53 30.43 -17.83
C ARG A 9 -2.85 31.50 -16.79
N TYR A 10 -1.96 31.62 -15.81
CA TYR A 10 -2.07 32.60 -14.74
C TYR A 10 -1.26 33.88 -15.06
N LYS A 11 -1.70 34.99 -14.52
CA LYS A 11 -0.90 36.23 -14.50
C LYS A 11 0.36 35.99 -13.68
N LYS A 12 1.52 36.30 -14.21
CA LYS A 12 2.81 36.06 -13.50
C LYS A 12 2.86 36.73 -12.12
N SER A 13 2.28 37.90 -11.96
CA SER A 13 2.19 38.63 -10.69
C SER A 13 1.31 37.95 -9.64
N GLU A 14 0.44 37.04 -10.04
CA GLU A 14 -0.51 36.36 -9.16
C GLU A 14 -0.18 34.88 -8.91
N LEU A 15 0.92 34.35 -9.47
CA LEU A 15 1.26 32.93 -9.41
C LEU A 15 1.32 32.37 -7.98
N ASP A 16 2.03 33.06 -7.08
CA ASP A 16 2.20 32.57 -5.72
C ASP A 16 0.88 32.58 -4.93
N LYS A 17 0.03 33.56 -5.17
CA LYS A 17 -1.32 33.60 -4.58
C LYS A 17 -2.19 32.48 -5.14
N ALA A 18 -2.14 32.25 -6.45
CA ALA A 18 -2.88 31.17 -7.10
C ALA A 18 -2.45 29.79 -6.57
N VAL A 19 -1.14 29.56 -6.41
CA VAL A 19 -0.59 28.33 -5.83
C VAL A 19 -1.05 28.15 -4.38
N LYS A 20 -1.00 29.24 -3.58
CA LYS A 20 -1.47 29.18 -2.19
C LYS A 20 -2.96 28.84 -2.14
N ASP A 21 -3.79 29.54 -2.89
CA ASP A 21 -5.24 29.31 -2.91
C ASP A 21 -5.57 27.91 -3.47
N TYR A 22 -4.80 27.40 -4.43
CA TYR A 22 -4.96 26.02 -4.93
C TYR A 22 -4.73 25.00 -3.80
N LYS A 23 -3.66 25.19 -3.04
CA LYS A 23 -3.34 24.35 -1.89
C LYS A 23 -4.43 24.40 -0.81
N ASP A 24 -4.92 25.61 -0.51
CA ASP A 24 -5.83 25.85 0.60
C ASP A 24 -7.31 25.55 0.26
N GLN A 25 -7.71 25.69 -1.01
CA GLN A 25 -9.12 25.59 -1.42
C GLN A 25 -9.40 24.40 -2.36
N VAL A 26 -8.46 24.02 -3.24
CA VAL A 26 -8.71 22.98 -4.25
C VAL A 26 -8.32 21.60 -3.73
N LEU A 27 -7.11 21.45 -3.20
CA LEU A 27 -6.62 20.13 -2.73
C LEU A 27 -7.51 19.52 -1.65
N PRO A 28 -7.98 20.26 -0.61
CA PRO A 28 -8.87 19.68 0.41
C PRO A 28 -10.22 19.20 -0.16
N VAL A 29 -10.78 19.94 -1.13
CA VAL A 29 -12.06 19.56 -1.76
C VAL A 29 -11.90 18.29 -2.60
N ILE A 30 -10.79 18.14 -3.32
CA ILE A 30 -10.51 16.92 -4.10
C ILE A 30 -10.21 15.75 -3.14
N ALA A 31 -9.45 15.99 -2.08
CA ALA A 31 -9.10 14.94 -1.10
C ALA A 31 -10.31 14.29 -0.42
N THR A 32 -11.42 15.03 -0.28
CA THR A 32 -12.68 14.51 0.28
C THR A 32 -13.62 13.90 -0.75
N GLN A 33 -13.27 13.95 -2.04
CA GLN A 33 -14.11 13.43 -3.11
C GLN A 33 -13.97 11.90 -3.21
N GLN A 34 -15.09 11.20 -3.16
CA GLN A 34 -15.12 9.76 -3.33
C GLN A 34 -14.52 9.34 -4.68
N GLY A 35 -13.62 8.38 -4.66
CA GLY A 35 -12.93 7.88 -5.84
C GLY A 35 -11.79 8.76 -6.35
N ALA A 36 -11.49 9.89 -5.70
CA ALA A 36 -10.27 10.66 -5.98
C ALA A 36 -9.04 9.93 -5.41
N ARG A 37 -7.96 9.88 -6.18
CA ARG A 37 -6.70 9.22 -5.81
C ARG A 37 -5.58 10.23 -5.55
N SER A 38 -5.47 11.23 -6.38
CA SER A 38 -4.50 12.31 -6.21
C SER A 38 -4.91 13.55 -6.97
N ALA A 39 -4.31 14.69 -6.61
CA ALA A 39 -4.41 15.93 -7.36
C ALA A 39 -3.07 16.66 -7.32
N MET A 40 -2.76 17.37 -8.41
CA MET A 40 -1.55 18.17 -8.52
C MET A 40 -1.77 19.40 -9.39
N LEU A 41 -0.98 20.43 -9.15
CA LEU A 41 -0.85 21.60 -9.99
C LEU A 41 0.59 21.63 -10.55
N LEU A 42 0.72 21.48 -11.86
CA LEU A 42 1.97 21.71 -12.58
C LEU A 42 1.96 23.15 -13.06
N LEU A 43 3.07 23.85 -12.92
CA LEU A 43 3.18 25.27 -13.21
C LEU A 43 4.52 25.59 -13.88
N ASP A 44 4.44 26.21 -15.05
CA ASP A 44 5.58 26.91 -15.66
C ASP A 44 5.63 28.35 -15.12
N ARG A 45 6.66 28.68 -14.36
CA ARG A 45 6.81 29.99 -13.75
C ARG A 45 7.25 31.06 -14.73
N GLU A 46 7.81 30.68 -15.88
CA GLU A 46 8.25 31.63 -16.91
C GLU A 46 7.10 32.09 -17.78
N THR A 47 6.19 31.19 -18.15
CA THR A 47 5.05 31.50 -19.03
C THR A 47 3.76 31.78 -18.25
N GLY A 48 3.62 31.22 -17.05
CA GLY A 48 2.41 31.21 -16.26
C GLY A 48 1.46 30.07 -16.65
N ASP A 49 1.86 29.19 -17.58
CA ASP A 49 1.04 28.05 -17.99
C ASP A 49 0.92 27.04 -16.84
N ALA A 50 -0.28 26.52 -16.68
CA ALA A 50 -0.58 25.61 -15.60
C ALA A 50 -1.49 24.45 -16.03
N LEU A 51 -1.24 23.28 -15.44
CA LEU A 51 -2.09 22.11 -15.55
C LEU A 51 -2.54 21.69 -14.15
N SER A 52 -3.84 21.79 -13.88
CA SER A 52 -4.45 21.14 -12.71
C SER A 52 -4.90 19.75 -13.12
N ILE A 53 -4.37 18.73 -12.45
CA ILE A 53 -4.64 17.32 -12.78
C ILE A 53 -5.22 16.64 -11.56
N GLY A 54 -6.44 16.08 -11.69
CA GLY A 54 -7.05 15.19 -10.70
C GLY A 54 -7.09 13.76 -11.24
N ILE A 55 -6.61 12.80 -10.45
CA ILE A 55 -6.64 11.38 -10.78
C ILE A 55 -7.78 10.70 -10.01
N TYR A 56 -8.57 9.90 -10.71
CA TYR A 56 -9.76 9.23 -10.18
C TYR A 56 -9.75 7.74 -10.51
N GLU A 57 -10.40 6.93 -9.67
CA GLU A 57 -10.52 5.48 -9.84
C GLU A 57 -11.15 5.08 -11.17
N ASN A 58 -12.16 5.84 -11.59
CA ASN A 58 -12.91 5.59 -12.82
C ASN A 58 -13.53 6.89 -13.35
N GLU A 59 -14.12 6.80 -14.53
CA GLU A 59 -14.74 7.94 -15.21
C GLU A 59 -15.94 8.51 -14.42
N ALA A 60 -16.74 7.64 -13.78
CA ALA A 60 -17.90 8.07 -13.00
C ALA A 60 -17.49 8.95 -11.82
N ALA A 61 -16.43 8.57 -11.08
CA ALA A 61 -15.86 9.37 -10.00
C ALA A 61 -15.35 10.73 -10.52
N ALA A 62 -14.65 10.74 -11.67
CA ALA A 62 -14.21 11.99 -12.28
C ALA A 62 -15.38 12.88 -12.73
N LYS A 63 -16.43 12.31 -13.32
CA LYS A 63 -17.63 13.05 -13.75
C LYS A 63 -18.42 13.60 -12.56
N SER A 64 -18.55 12.86 -11.47
CA SER A 64 -19.28 13.31 -10.27
C SER A 64 -18.66 14.54 -9.62
N PHE A 65 -17.39 14.80 -9.84
CA PHE A 65 -16.69 15.99 -9.36
C PHE A 65 -16.92 17.24 -10.23
N ALA A 66 -17.46 17.11 -11.46
CA ALA A 66 -17.57 18.22 -12.42
C ALA A 66 -18.27 19.47 -11.85
N PRO A 67 -19.41 19.39 -11.14
CA PRO A 67 -20.08 20.59 -10.61
C PRO A 67 -19.24 21.34 -9.56
N LYS A 68 -18.45 20.61 -8.77
CA LYS A 68 -17.52 21.22 -7.80
C LYS A 68 -16.31 21.83 -8.53
N ALA A 69 -15.79 21.14 -9.56
CA ALA A 69 -14.68 21.63 -10.36
C ALA A 69 -15.02 22.95 -11.07
N GLU A 70 -16.23 23.08 -11.63
CA GLU A 70 -16.69 24.31 -12.28
C GLU A 70 -16.69 25.50 -11.31
N LYS A 71 -17.20 25.31 -10.09
CA LYS A 71 -17.18 26.36 -9.05
C LYS A 71 -15.75 26.74 -8.65
N LEU A 72 -14.84 25.77 -8.55
CA LEU A 72 -13.43 26.03 -8.27
C LEU A 72 -12.77 26.80 -9.42
N ILE A 73 -12.98 26.39 -10.66
CA ILE A 73 -12.48 27.09 -11.85
C ILE A 73 -12.97 28.56 -11.86
N GLU A 74 -14.25 28.77 -11.57
CA GLU A 74 -14.83 30.12 -11.48
C GLU A 74 -14.11 30.98 -10.44
N SER A 75 -13.85 30.43 -9.25
CA SER A 75 -13.16 31.15 -8.16
C SER A 75 -11.72 31.55 -8.51
N PHE A 76 -11.09 30.83 -9.46
CA PHE A 76 -9.72 31.06 -9.91
C PHE A 76 -9.62 32.02 -11.11
N LYS A 77 -10.73 32.44 -11.72
CA LYS A 77 -10.73 33.38 -12.85
C LYS A 77 -9.98 34.67 -12.56
N LYS A 78 -10.00 35.15 -11.33
CA LYS A 78 -9.26 36.35 -10.88
C LYS A 78 -7.75 36.29 -11.12
N TYR A 79 -7.19 35.09 -11.15
CA TYR A 79 -5.75 34.84 -11.36
C TYR A 79 -5.37 34.61 -12.81
N LEU A 80 -6.36 34.35 -13.69
CA LEU A 80 -6.10 33.99 -15.08
C LEU A 80 -5.60 35.17 -15.90
N ALA A 81 -4.73 34.87 -16.85
CA ALA A 81 -4.43 35.81 -17.95
C ALA A 81 -5.68 36.03 -18.82
N THR A 82 -5.79 37.22 -19.42
CA THR A 82 -7.00 37.65 -20.13
C THR A 82 -7.34 36.84 -21.38
N ASP A 83 -6.36 36.16 -21.94
CA ASP A 83 -6.45 35.32 -23.14
C ASP A 83 -6.77 33.85 -22.87
N THR A 84 -7.05 33.50 -21.60
CA THR A 84 -7.21 32.09 -21.20
C THR A 84 -8.64 31.79 -20.76
N THR A 85 -9.23 30.76 -21.36
CA THR A 85 -10.47 30.14 -20.91
C THR A 85 -10.18 28.72 -20.45
N PRO A 86 -10.20 28.45 -19.14
CA PRO A 86 -9.96 27.13 -18.64
C PRO A 86 -11.02 26.14 -19.15
N LYS A 87 -10.55 24.99 -19.63
CA LYS A 87 -11.42 23.88 -20.05
C LYS A 87 -11.01 22.62 -19.31
N ARG A 88 -12.01 21.98 -18.71
CA ARG A 88 -11.82 20.68 -18.06
C ARG A 88 -12.02 19.57 -19.08
N GLU A 89 -11.01 18.73 -19.23
CA GLU A 89 -11.00 17.60 -20.14
C GLU A 89 -10.80 16.30 -19.34
N LEU A 90 -11.44 15.22 -19.79
CA LEU A 90 -11.29 13.89 -19.20
C LEU A 90 -10.49 12.99 -20.12
N TYR A 91 -9.56 12.28 -19.54
CA TYR A 91 -8.72 11.31 -20.24
C TYR A 91 -8.77 9.96 -19.51
N GLU A 92 -8.75 8.88 -20.28
CA GLU A 92 -8.40 7.57 -19.74
C GLU A 92 -6.88 7.51 -19.52
N ILE A 93 -6.46 6.99 -18.38
CA ILE A 93 -5.06 6.64 -18.17
C ILE A 93 -4.84 5.24 -18.75
N ALA A 94 -4.47 5.20 -20.02
CA ALA A 94 -4.26 3.95 -20.75
C ALA A 94 -3.08 3.15 -20.21
N THR A 95 -2.03 3.85 -19.74
CA THR A 95 -0.86 3.22 -19.11
C THR A 95 -0.19 4.21 -18.13
N SER A 96 0.42 3.69 -17.08
CA SER A 96 1.23 4.48 -16.17
C SER A 96 2.40 3.64 -15.67
N THR A 97 3.49 4.31 -15.30
CA THR A 97 4.64 3.66 -14.64
C THR A 97 4.41 3.46 -13.14
N GLN A 98 3.32 3.94 -12.59
CA GLN A 98 2.91 3.61 -11.24
C GLN A 98 2.48 2.14 -11.20
N ILE A 99 3.46 1.27 -10.99
CA ILE A 99 3.18 -0.07 -10.51
C ILE A 99 2.58 0.16 -9.13
N GLU A 100 1.28 -0.10 -9.00
CA GLU A 100 0.60 0.07 -7.72
C GLU A 100 1.30 -0.82 -6.69
N ALA A 101 1.82 -0.22 -5.63
CA ALA A 101 2.52 -0.97 -4.58
C ALA A 101 1.66 -2.14 -4.06
N LYS A 102 0.33 -1.97 -4.04
CA LYS A 102 -0.64 -3.01 -3.75
C LYS A 102 -0.49 -4.24 -4.68
N ALA A 103 -0.38 -4.03 -5.99
CA ALA A 103 -0.28 -5.13 -6.96
C ALA A 103 1.02 -5.95 -6.77
N VAL A 104 2.12 -5.29 -6.36
CA VAL A 104 3.38 -5.98 -6.01
C VAL A 104 3.17 -6.91 -4.82
N VAL A 105 2.53 -6.39 -3.76
CA VAL A 105 2.27 -7.17 -2.53
C VAL A 105 1.30 -8.32 -2.78
N GLU A 106 0.20 -8.08 -3.51
CA GLU A 106 -0.76 -9.14 -3.89
C GLU A 106 -0.09 -10.26 -4.71
N ARG A 107 0.80 -9.89 -5.64
CA ARG A 107 1.59 -10.87 -6.41
C ARG A 107 2.53 -11.67 -5.52
N GLY A 108 3.23 -11.01 -4.58
CA GLY A 108 4.11 -11.68 -3.61
C GLY A 108 3.35 -12.64 -2.69
N MET A 109 2.17 -12.25 -2.18
CA MET A 109 1.32 -13.13 -1.38
C MET A 109 0.82 -14.34 -2.18
N LYS A 110 0.44 -14.13 -3.45
CA LYS A 110 0.06 -15.24 -4.36
C LYS A 110 1.22 -16.20 -4.58
N ALA A 111 2.44 -15.68 -4.78
CA ALA A 111 3.64 -16.49 -4.94
C ALA A 111 3.95 -17.29 -3.67
N PHE A 112 3.88 -16.68 -2.49
CA PHE A 112 4.03 -17.40 -1.21
C PHE A 112 3.02 -18.54 -1.07
N ASN A 113 1.74 -18.31 -1.34
CA ASN A 113 0.68 -19.30 -1.27
C ASN A 113 0.79 -20.41 -2.32
N ALA A 114 1.50 -20.14 -3.42
CA ALA A 114 1.87 -21.14 -4.44
C ALA A 114 3.19 -21.84 -4.13
N HIS A 115 3.87 -21.47 -3.03
CA HIS A 115 5.21 -21.92 -2.64
C HIS A 115 6.29 -21.58 -3.70
N ASP A 116 6.02 -20.60 -4.57
CA ASP A 116 6.98 -20.08 -5.56
C ASP A 116 7.88 -19.01 -4.91
N LEU A 117 8.85 -19.50 -4.13
CA LEU A 117 9.79 -18.63 -3.41
C LEU A 117 10.79 -17.93 -4.32
N GLU A 118 11.00 -18.42 -5.54
CA GLU A 118 11.79 -17.73 -6.55
C GLU A 118 11.07 -16.45 -7.02
N ALA A 119 9.74 -16.51 -7.20
CA ALA A 119 8.95 -15.33 -7.50
C ALA A 119 8.97 -14.32 -6.35
N VAL A 120 8.87 -14.77 -5.09
CA VAL A 120 8.98 -13.90 -3.91
C VAL A 120 10.35 -13.19 -3.88
N ALA A 121 11.44 -13.90 -4.11
CA ALA A 121 12.79 -13.33 -4.13
C ALA A 121 12.99 -12.35 -5.29
N ARG A 122 12.52 -12.70 -6.48
CA ARG A 122 12.60 -11.87 -7.70
C ARG A 122 11.86 -10.54 -7.57
N ASP A 123 10.76 -10.52 -6.79
CA ASP A 123 9.97 -9.32 -6.54
C ASP A 123 10.57 -8.42 -5.42
N SER A 124 11.78 -8.70 -4.95
CA SER A 124 12.51 -7.93 -3.94
C SER A 124 13.69 -7.17 -4.54
N THR A 125 14.03 -5.98 -3.99
CA THR A 125 15.25 -5.26 -4.41
C THR A 125 16.50 -6.01 -3.94
N PRO A 126 17.67 -5.85 -4.61
CA PRO A 126 18.91 -6.50 -4.19
C PRO A 126 19.34 -6.17 -2.75
N ASP A 127 18.98 -4.98 -2.26
CA ASP A 127 19.26 -4.47 -0.92
C ASP A 127 18.04 -4.56 0.02
N SER A 128 17.06 -5.38 -0.32
CA SER A 128 15.83 -5.53 0.46
C SER A 128 16.10 -5.92 1.91
N GLU A 129 15.27 -5.41 2.81
CA GLU A 129 15.38 -5.66 4.24
C GLU A 129 14.07 -6.27 4.75
N MET A 130 14.17 -7.26 5.63
CA MET A 130 13.03 -7.84 6.33
C MET A 130 13.28 -7.89 7.83
N THR A 131 12.26 -7.55 8.61
CA THR A 131 12.23 -7.78 10.06
C THR A 131 11.09 -8.73 10.41
N ALA A 132 11.32 -9.58 11.40
CA ALA A 132 10.32 -10.52 11.92
C ALA A 132 10.46 -10.69 13.44
N PRO A 133 9.45 -11.24 14.15
CA PRO A 133 9.54 -11.51 15.59
C PRO A 133 10.74 -12.35 15.96
N GLY A 134 11.29 -12.12 17.17
CA GLY A 134 12.52 -12.75 17.64
C GLY A 134 13.79 -12.02 17.21
N ASP A 135 13.70 -10.69 16.99
CA ASP A 135 14.80 -9.83 16.55
C ASP A 135 15.43 -10.23 15.21
N ILE A 136 14.67 -10.95 14.39
CA ILE A 136 15.13 -11.40 13.06
C ILE A 136 15.25 -10.17 12.15
N LYS A 137 16.44 -10.01 11.56
CA LYS A 137 16.77 -8.99 10.57
C LYS A 137 17.47 -9.67 9.40
N LEU A 138 16.85 -9.59 8.24
CA LEU A 138 17.34 -10.22 7.01
C LEU A 138 17.66 -9.15 5.99
N LYS A 139 18.67 -9.40 5.16
CA LYS A 139 19.07 -8.52 4.08
C LYS A 139 19.25 -9.30 2.79
N GLY A 140 18.66 -8.76 1.74
CA GLY A 140 18.70 -9.31 0.39
C GLY A 140 17.65 -10.41 0.13
N PRO A 141 17.32 -10.64 -1.14
CA PRO A 141 16.26 -11.57 -1.55
C PRO A 141 16.52 -13.02 -1.10
N GLN A 142 17.78 -13.45 -1.11
CA GLN A 142 18.13 -14.84 -0.75
C GLN A 142 17.82 -15.15 0.73
N ALA A 143 18.20 -14.25 1.66
CA ALA A 143 17.92 -14.44 3.08
C ALA A 143 16.39 -14.44 3.36
N ILE A 144 15.62 -13.58 2.65
CA ILE A 144 14.16 -13.55 2.75
C ILE A 144 13.55 -14.85 2.21
N LYS A 145 14.08 -15.37 1.09
CA LYS A 145 13.67 -16.66 0.53
C LYS A 145 13.90 -17.81 1.51
N GLU A 146 15.09 -17.89 2.12
CA GLU A 146 15.44 -18.93 3.09
C GLU A 146 14.55 -18.88 4.33
N TYR A 147 14.20 -17.70 4.82
CA TYR A 147 13.23 -17.52 5.90
C TYR A 147 11.86 -18.10 5.55
N ASN A 148 11.34 -17.76 4.37
CA ASN A 148 10.04 -18.28 3.90
C ASN A 148 10.12 -19.79 3.67
N GLN A 149 11.23 -20.30 3.16
CA GLN A 149 11.45 -21.74 2.94
C GLN A 149 11.40 -22.52 4.26
N ASN A 150 11.96 -21.96 5.36
CA ASN A 150 11.85 -22.54 6.69
C ASN A 150 10.38 -22.69 7.14
N PHE A 151 9.57 -21.65 6.92
CA PHE A 151 8.13 -21.71 7.25
C PHE A 151 7.39 -22.73 6.39
N ILE A 152 7.64 -22.81 5.09
CA ILE A 152 6.99 -23.78 4.20
C ILE A 152 7.45 -25.19 4.51
N ALA A 153 8.73 -25.40 4.86
CA ALA A 153 9.22 -26.71 5.30
C ALA A 153 8.54 -27.17 6.59
N ALA A 154 8.32 -26.25 7.54
CA ALA A 154 7.62 -26.55 8.79
C ALA A 154 6.10 -26.75 8.60
N PHE A 155 5.49 -25.99 7.70
CA PHE A 155 4.07 -26.01 7.40
C PHE A 155 3.83 -26.21 5.89
N PRO A 156 3.84 -27.47 5.39
CA PRO A 156 3.75 -27.74 3.94
C PRO A 156 2.41 -27.33 3.31
N ASP A 157 1.39 -27.09 4.10
CA ASP A 157 0.07 -26.57 3.72
C ASP A 157 -0.11 -25.10 4.10
N ALA A 158 1.00 -24.36 4.34
CA ALA A 158 1.00 -22.95 4.72
C ALA A 158 0.18 -22.07 3.77
N ARG A 159 -0.66 -21.22 4.35
CA ARG A 159 -1.41 -20.21 3.63
C ARG A 159 -1.46 -18.90 4.41
N ALA A 160 -1.28 -17.80 3.69
CA ALA A 160 -1.41 -16.45 4.19
C ALA A 160 -2.54 -15.74 3.42
N GLU A 161 -3.63 -15.44 4.09
CA GLU A 161 -4.79 -14.78 3.50
C GLU A 161 -4.89 -13.35 4.02
N ALA A 162 -4.91 -12.36 3.11
CA ALA A 162 -5.17 -10.97 3.47
C ALA A 162 -6.64 -10.78 3.81
N LYS A 163 -6.94 -10.21 4.98
CA LYS A 163 -8.26 -9.70 5.35
C LYS A 163 -8.45 -8.29 4.82
N ASN A 164 -7.43 -7.45 5.01
CA ASN A 164 -7.44 -6.06 4.56
C ASN A 164 -6.08 -5.69 3.96
N ILE A 165 -6.10 -4.82 2.95
CA ILE A 165 -4.90 -4.22 2.37
C ILE A 165 -5.09 -2.71 2.31
N PHE A 166 -4.23 -1.97 3.00
CA PHE A 166 -4.23 -0.52 3.05
C PHE A 166 -3.00 0.00 2.30
N THR A 167 -3.17 1.08 1.54
CA THR A 167 -2.08 1.67 0.75
C THR A 167 -1.97 3.16 0.96
N GLN A 168 -0.74 3.65 1.12
CA GLN A 168 -0.44 5.07 1.14
C GLN A 168 0.89 5.32 0.40
N GLY A 169 0.82 5.86 -0.81
CA GLY A 169 1.98 6.03 -1.66
C GLY A 169 2.64 4.68 -1.99
N ASN A 170 3.89 4.52 -1.61
CA ASN A 170 4.66 3.29 -1.80
C ASN A 170 4.61 2.33 -0.59
N HIS A 171 3.84 2.65 0.43
CA HIS A 171 3.65 1.78 1.59
C HIS A 171 2.36 0.98 1.47
N VAL A 172 2.43 -0.30 1.84
CA VAL A 172 1.29 -1.22 1.88
C VAL A 172 1.28 -1.92 3.22
N ILE A 173 0.13 -1.92 3.88
CA ILE A 173 -0.10 -2.67 5.11
C ILE A 173 -1.08 -3.78 4.78
N VAL A 174 -0.72 -5.00 5.12
CA VAL A 174 -1.58 -6.18 5.02
C VAL A 174 -1.91 -6.66 6.43
N ASP A 175 -3.18 -6.70 6.75
CA ASP A 175 -3.74 -7.41 7.88
C ASP A 175 -4.28 -8.75 7.38
N GLY A 176 -3.88 -9.87 7.97
CA GLY A 176 -4.20 -11.18 7.46
C GLY A 176 -4.16 -12.31 8.47
N VAL A 177 -4.42 -13.50 7.98
CA VAL A 177 -4.41 -14.74 8.76
C VAL A 177 -3.48 -15.75 8.10
N PHE A 178 -2.57 -16.30 8.90
CA PHE A 178 -1.75 -17.45 8.55
C PHE A 178 -2.41 -18.73 9.07
N THR A 179 -2.41 -19.78 8.27
CA THR A 179 -2.84 -21.12 8.65
C THR A 179 -1.84 -22.17 8.16
N GLY A 180 -1.73 -23.28 8.87
CA GLY A 180 -0.89 -24.40 8.44
C GLY A 180 -0.90 -25.53 9.45
N THR A 181 -0.40 -26.72 9.03
CA THR A 181 -0.21 -27.89 9.88
C THR A 181 1.28 -28.12 10.08
N HIS A 182 1.74 -28.15 11.33
CA HIS A 182 3.16 -28.25 11.67
C HIS A 182 3.67 -29.69 11.47
N ASN A 183 4.00 -30.03 10.25
CA ASN A 183 4.43 -31.36 9.81
C ASN A 183 5.93 -31.46 9.51
N GLY A 184 6.70 -30.37 9.65
CA GLY A 184 8.15 -30.33 9.51
C GLY A 184 8.83 -29.62 10.69
N THR A 185 10.14 -29.58 10.71
CA THR A 185 10.91 -28.88 11.76
C THR A 185 10.86 -27.38 11.51
N LEU A 186 10.39 -26.60 12.49
CA LEU A 186 10.44 -25.14 12.48
C LEU A 186 11.76 -24.67 13.13
N LYS A 187 12.64 -24.07 12.34
CA LYS A 187 13.89 -23.47 12.86
C LYS A 187 13.57 -22.11 13.47
N THR A 188 13.99 -21.91 14.72
CA THR A 188 13.82 -20.64 15.42
C THR A 188 15.14 -20.17 16.04
N PRO A 189 15.30 -18.88 16.37
CA PRO A 189 16.50 -18.40 17.09
C PRO A 189 16.72 -19.07 18.45
N MET A 190 15.66 -19.63 19.05
CA MET A 190 15.70 -20.32 20.35
C MET A 190 15.95 -21.84 20.22
N GLY A 191 16.13 -22.34 18.99
CA GLY A 191 16.32 -23.74 18.67
C GLY A 191 15.25 -24.30 17.74
N ASP A 192 15.48 -25.54 17.30
CA ASP A 192 14.59 -26.23 16.37
C ASP A 192 13.39 -26.82 17.11
N VAL A 193 12.19 -26.60 16.59
CA VAL A 193 10.93 -27.18 17.07
C VAL A 193 10.54 -28.34 16.16
N PRO A 194 10.63 -29.60 16.65
CA PRO A 194 10.23 -30.78 15.88
C PRO A 194 8.75 -30.76 15.48
N ALA A 195 8.39 -31.40 14.38
CA ALA A 195 7.03 -31.53 13.92
C ALA A 195 6.07 -32.00 15.03
N THR A 196 4.98 -31.27 15.24
CA THR A 196 3.98 -31.57 16.28
C THR A 196 2.67 -32.14 15.71
N GLY A 197 2.46 -32.09 14.39
CA GLY A 197 1.21 -32.44 13.72
C GLY A 197 0.05 -31.50 14.02
N ARG A 198 0.27 -30.42 14.76
CA ARG A 198 -0.77 -29.50 15.20
C ARG A 198 -1.10 -28.46 14.11
N LYS A 199 -2.38 -28.13 14.01
CA LYS A 199 -2.85 -27.02 13.18
C LYS A 199 -2.65 -25.72 13.91
N VAL A 200 -2.20 -24.71 13.19
CA VAL A 200 -2.04 -23.35 13.69
C VAL A 200 -2.90 -22.37 12.88
N LYS A 201 -3.39 -21.35 13.57
CA LYS A 201 -4.05 -20.20 12.97
C LYS A 201 -3.66 -18.97 13.77
N GLY A 202 -3.04 -17.99 13.12
CA GLY A 202 -2.59 -16.78 13.77
C GLY A 202 -2.83 -15.56 12.88
N GLU A 203 -3.10 -14.43 13.51
CA GLU A 203 -3.16 -13.15 12.80
C GLU A 203 -1.74 -12.63 12.56
N PHE A 204 -1.56 -11.94 11.45
CA PHE A 204 -0.31 -11.24 11.14
C PHE A 204 -0.58 -9.87 10.55
N VAL A 205 0.39 -8.98 10.72
CA VAL A 205 0.46 -7.72 10.00
C VAL A 205 1.78 -7.68 9.24
N GLN A 206 1.72 -7.32 7.96
CA GLN A 206 2.89 -7.05 7.14
C GLN A 206 2.87 -5.59 6.71
N ILE A 207 4.01 -4.92 6.84
CA ILE A 207 4.20 -3.54 6.40
C ILE A 207 5.28 -3.55 5.34
N PHE A 208 4.90 -3.16 4.12
CA PHE A 208 5.80 -3.12 2.97
C PHE A 208 6.15 -1.69 2.58
N GLU A 209 7.39 -1.48 2.18
CA GLU A 209 7.83 -0.35 1.37
C GLU A 209 8.21 -0.89 -0.01
N VAL A 210 7.57 -0.37 -1.06
CA VAL A 210 7.80 -0.77 -2.46
C VAL A 210 8.56 0.34 -3.17
N ASP A 211 9.66 -0.02 -3.86
CA ASP A 211 10.44 0.89 -4.69
C ASP A 211 10.51 0.35 -6.12
N ARG A 212 10.12 1.17 -7.09
CA ARG A 212 10.14 0.83 -8.53
C ARG A 212 9.55 -0.54 -8.87
N GLY A 213 8.46 -0.92 -8.18
CA GLY A 213 7.76 -2.18 -8.43
C GLY A 213 8.38 -3.42 -7.78
N LEU A 214 9.30 -3.24 -6.85
CA LEU A 214 9.92 -4.29 -6.06
C LEU A 214 9.78 -3.99 -4.56
N VAL A 215 9.72 -5.02 -3.73
CA VAL A 215 9.73 -4.89 -2.27
C VAL A 215 11.12 -4.48 -1.80
N LYS A 216 11.21 -3.31 -1.16
CA LYS A 216 12.43 -2.78 -0.56
C LYS A 216 12.53 -3.10 0.92
N LYS A 217 11.40 -2.97 1.64
CA LYS A 217 11.34 -3.34 3.06
C LYS A 217 10.07 -4.11 3.37
N LEU A 218 10.19 -5.05 4.30
CA LEU A 218 9.09 -5.80 4.87
C LEU A 218 9.27 -5.89 6.38
N SER A 219 8.27 -5.46 7.14
CA SER A 219 8.16 -5.79 8.56
C SER A 219 7.01 -6.77 8.75
N LEU A 220 7.31 -7.96 9.27
CA LEU A 220 6.34 -8.98 9.61
C LEU A 220 6.13 -8.97 11.14
N LEU A 221 4.87 -8.89 11.55
CA LEU A 221 4.44 -8.93 12.95
C LEU A 221 3.41 -10.04 13.14
N TYR A 222 3.61 -10.88 14.11
CA TYR A 222 2.63 -11.87 14.57
C TYR A 222 2.88 -12.21 16.03
N ASP A 223 1.90 -12.78 16.70
CA ASP A 223 2.05 -13.23 18.09
C ASP A 223 2.82 -14.56 18.15
N GLN A 224 4.12 -14.45 18.48
CA GLN A 224 5.01 -15.60 18.60
C GLN A 224 4.63 -16.51 19.78
N VAL A 225 4.11 -15.93 20.88
CA VAL A 225 3.67 -16.71 22.04
C VAL A 225 2.43 -17.52 21.69
N GLN A 226 1.48 -16.93 20.97
CA GLN A 226 0.30 -17.63 20.47
C GLN A 226 0.71 -18.82 19.56
N LEU A 227 1.64 -18.61 18.63
CA LEU A 227 2.15 -19.67 17.76
C LEU A 227 2.76 -20.81 18.59
N MET A 228 3.68 -20.51 19.51
CA MET A 228 4.32 -21.51 20.36
C MET A 228 3.32 -22.25 21.26
N THR A 229 2.31 -21.56 21.77
CA THR A 229 1.21 -22.17 22.55
C THR A 229 0.42 -23.16 21.70
N GLN A 230 0.05 -22.81 20.47
CA GLN A 230 -0.66 -23.71 19.56
C GLN A 230 0.19 -24.94 19.19
N LEU A 231 1.51 -24.79 19.09
CA LEU A 231 2.44 -25.90 18.90
C LEU A 231 2.64 -26.75 20.16
N GLY A 232 2.13 -26.30 21.33
CA GLY A 232 2.27 -26.99 22.62
C GLY A 232 3.62 -26.75 23.29
N MET A 233 4.34 -25.71 22.90
CA MET A 233 5.68 -25.37 23.41
C MET A 233 5.65 -24.29 24.50
N ALA A 234 4.50 -23.66 24.74
CA ALA A 234 4.31 -22.67 25.80
C ALA A 234 2.98 -22.94 26.53
N PRO A 235 2.86 -22.59 27.83
CA PRO A 235 1.59 -22.67 28.55
C PRO A 235 0.55 -21.76 27.89
N ALA A 236 -0.71 -22.22 27.84
CA ALA A 236 -1.81 -21.36 27.40
C ALA A 236 -1.91 -20.13 28.33
N PRO A 237 -2.05 -18.91 27.81
CA PRO A 237 -2.28 -17.74 28.65
C PRO A 237 -3.55 -17.94 29.48
N PRO A 238 -3.61 -17.44 30.74
CA PRO A 238 -4.81 -17.52 31.54
C PRO A 238 -5.96 -16.86 30.79
N GLN A 239 -7.07 -17.59 30.63
CA GLN A 239 -8.27 -17.03 30.00
C GLN A 239 -8.77 -15.87 30.88
N GLN A 240 -8.59 -14.63 30.40
CA GLN A 240 -9.27 -13.50 31.02
C GLN A 240 -10.78 -13.67 30.81
N ALA A 241 -11.48 -13.93 31.90
CA ALA A 241 -12.93 -13.93 31.89
C ALA A 241 -13.40 -12.53 31.45
N VAL A 242 -13.96 -12.45 30.25
CA VAL A 242 -14.68 -11.26 29.79
C VAL A 242 -15.85 -11.09 30.75
N LYS A 243 -15.73 -10.20 31.72
CA LYS A 243 -16.88 -9.79 32.54
C LYS A 243 -17.86 -9.11 31.60
N SER A 244 -18.92 -9.80 31.21
CA SER A 244 -20.06 -9.17 30.56
C SER A 244 -20.69 -8.22 31.59
N ASN A 245 -20.42 -6.92 31.46
CA ASN A 245 -21.26 -5.93 32.10
C ASN A 245 -22.61 -5.93 31.42
N ARG A 246 -23.60 -6.53 32.11
CA ARG A 246 -25.04 -6.31 31.83
C ARG A 246 -25.45 -4.97 32.38
#